data_88b60bb1a33a153dcca9cf809d73e52f
#
_entry.id   88b60bb1a33a153dcca9cf809d73e52f
#
_cell.length_a   1.000
_cell.length_b   1.000
_cell.length_c   1.000
_cell.angle_alpha   90.00
_cell.angle_beta   90.00
_cell.angle_gamma   90.00
#
_symmetry.space_group_name_H-M   'P 1'
#
loop_
_entity.id
_entity.type
_entity.pdbx_description
1 polymer ?
#
loop_
_entity_poly.entity_id
_entity_poly.type
_entity_poly.pdbx_seq_one_letter_code
_entity_poly.pdbx_strand_id
1 'polypeptide(L)'
;MKKRTLHILAFAIMTTWATTSYAAEWSYTGEHGTEHWGESFATCGEGVNQTPIDINQITQAELAPLHIDYEGKVIELVNNGHTIQANLTGKNTLTVDGKTFELKQFHFHTPSENYLKGKQYPLEAHFVHATDKGELAVVAVMFDLGPRSNSELSTLLASIPDNGQKVALKEALNPADLLPRDREYYRFNGSLTTPPCSEGVRWFVMQEPQTSSKAQTEKLQEMMGNNARPLQPLNARLILE
;
A
#
# COMPACT_ATOMS: atom_id res chain seq x y z
N MET A 1 15.83 12.30 81.37
CA MET A 1 16.52 11.67 80.20
C MET A 1 15.47 11.35 79.14
N LYS A 2 15.33 12.15 78.07
CA LYS A 2 14.38 11.92 76.98
C LYS A 2 15.13 11.24 75.86
N LYS A 3 14.73 10.01 75.50
CA LYS A 3 15.23 9.27 74.32
C LYS A 3 14.58 9.82 73.09
N ARG A 4 15.38 10.33 72.10
CA ARG A 4 14.96 10.71 70.78
C ARG A 4 15.10 9.50 69.90
N THR A 5 13.95 9.04 69.33
CA THR A 5 13.91 7.99 68.33
C THR A 5 14.08 8.63 66.96
N LEU A 6 15.11 8.22 66.19
CA LEU A 6 15.43 8.69 64.87
C LEU A 6 14.69 7.78 63.89
N HIS A 7 13.73 8.33 63.13
CA HIS A 7 13.07 7.62 62.03
C HIS A 7 13.86 7.86 60.76
N ILE A 8 14.46 6.80 60.19
CA ILE A 8 15.11 6.81 58.90
C ILE A 8 14.02 6.48 57.85
N LEU A 9 13.65 7.47 57.04
CA LEU A 9 12.81 7.27 55.84
C LEU A 9 13.68 6.75 54.71
N ALA A 10 13.49 5.49 54.35
CA ALA A 10 14.11 4.93 53.13
C ALA A 10 13.30 5.37 51.92
N PHE A 11 13.87 6.21 51.07
CA PHE A 11 13.32 6.59 49.78
C PHE A 11 13.67 5.50 48.76
N ALA A 12 12.69 4.68 48.34
CA ALA A 12 12.85 3.74 47.28
C ALA A 12 12.75 4.49 45.92
N ILE A 13 13.87 4.65 45.24
CA ILE A 13 13.90 5.19 43.85
C ILE A 13 13.42 4.08 42.93
N MET A 14 12.17 4.16 42.47
CA MET A 14 11.66 3.34 41.35
C MET A 14 12.24 3.89 40.05
N THR A 15 13.25 3.25 39.49
CA THR A 15 13.72 3.50 38.14
C THR A 15 12.70 2.87 37.18
N THR A 16 11.85 3.69 36.57
CA THR A 16 11.02 3.27 35.44
C THR A 16 11.90 3.11 34.22
N TRP A 17 12.10 1.87 33.81
CA TRP A 17 12.70 1.57 32.50
C TRP A 17 11.67 1.90 31.43
N ALA A 18 11.88 3.02 30.72
CA ALA A 18 11.14 3.31 29.49
C ALA A 18 11.64 2.34 28.42
N THR A 19 10.86 1.30 28.13
CA THR A 19 11.09 0.46 26.95
C THR A 19 10.72 1.30 25.73
N THR A 20 11.72 1.84 25.03
CA THR A 20 11.54 2.36 23.68
C THR A 20 11.18 1.18 22.79
N SER A 21 9.92 1.08 22.41
CA SER A 21 9.48 0.16 21.38
C SER A 21 10.04 0.67 20.04
N TYR A 22 11.15 0.10 19.59
CA TYR A 22 11.58 0.28 18.21
C TYR A 22 10.58 -0.50 17.35
N ALA A 23 9.92 0.18 16.37
CA ALA A 23 9.21 -0.53 15.32
C ALA A 23 10.23 -1.46 14.62
N ALA A 24 9.87 -2.71 14.40
CA ALA A 24 10.75 -3.65 13.71
C ALA A 24 11.06 -3.10 12.31
N GLU A 25 12.34 -3.04 11.97
CA GLU A 25 12.80 -2.60 10.65
C GLU A 25 12.54 -3.71 9.64
N TRP A 26 12.11 -3.35 8.44
CA TRP A 26 11.88 -4.28 7.35
C TRP A 26 12.33 -3.69 6.00
N SER A 27 12.64 -4.55 5.05
CA SER A 27 13.03 -4.20 3.70
C SER A 27 12.54 -5.26 2.71
N TYR A 28 12.74 -5.05 1.41
CA TYR A 28 12.37 -6.05 0.41
C TYR A 28 13.47 -7.08 0.17
N THR A 29 14.71 -6.83 0.61
CA THR A 29 15.88 -7.70 0.38
C THR A 29 16.82 -7.70 1.59
N GLY A 30 17.73 -8.68 1.66
CA GLY A 30 18.74 -8.77 2.71
C GLY A 30 18.20 -9.27 4.05
N GLU A 31 18.86 -8.94 5.14
CA GLU A 31 18.60 -9.48 6.49
C GLU A 31 17.18 -9.22 7.01
N HIS A 32 16.53 -8.14 6.52
CA HIS A 32 15.16 -7.77 6.85
C HIS A 32 14.21 -7.95 5.65
N GLY A 33 14.61 -8.79 4.68
CA GLY A 33 13.89 -9.07 3.45
C GLY A 33 12.58 -9.80 3.64
N THR A 34 11.84 -9.95 2.55
CA THR A 34 10.47 -10.51 2.55
C THR A 34 10.39 -11.91 3.16
N GLU A 35 11.44 -12.71 3.05
CA GLU A 35 11.55 -14.05 3.63
C GLU A 35 11.65 -14.05 5.17
N HIS A 36 12.05 -12.91 5.77
CA HIS A 36 12.23 -12.75 7.22
C HIS A 36 11.09 -11.97 7.88
N TRP A 37 10.14 -11.42 7.11
CA TRP A 37 9.05 -10.61 7.68
C TRP A 37 8.24 -11.36 8.73
N GLY A 38 8.03 -12.67 8.56
CA GLY A 38 7.31 -13.51 9.51
C GLY A 38 7.96 -13.61 10.89
N GLU A 39 9.26 -13.38 11.00
CA GLU A 39 10.00 -13.44 12.27
C GLU A 39 9.65 -12.26 13.20
N SER A 40 9.42 -11.08 12.63
CA SER A 40 9.07 -9.86 13.36
C SER A 40 7.59 -9.52 13.32
N PHE A 41 6.88 -10.01 12.30
CA PHE A 41 5.46 -9.75 12.03
C PHE A 41 4.74 -11.07 11.76
N ALA A 42 4.23 -11.72 12.81
CA ALA A 42 3.65 -13.06 12.74
C ALA A 42 2.61 -13.22 11.61
N THR A 43 1.75 -12.21 11.38
CA THR A 43 0.74 -12.26 10.30
C THR A 43 1.38 -12.36 8.90
N CYS A 44 2.59 -11.84 8.69
CA CYS A 44 3.28 -11.98 7.40
C CYS A 44 3.69 -13.42 7.10
N GLY A 45 4.00 -14.23 8.14
CA GLY A 45 4.40 -15.62 7.99
C GLY A 45 3.27 -16.65 8.18
N GLU A 46 2.29 -16.34 9.04
CA GLU A 46 1.24 -17.28 9.46
C GLU A 46 -0.13 -16.99 8.83
N GLY A 47 -0.30 -15.80 8.24
CA GLY A 47 -1.56 -15.38 7.62
C GLY A 47 -1.96 -16.29 6.45
N VAL A 48 -3.24 -16.55 6.32
CA VAL A 48 -3.79 -17.46 5.30
C VAL A 48 -4.48 -16.74 4.14
N ASN A 49 -4.75 -15.44 4.31
CA ASN A 49 -5.37 -14.59 3.28
C ASN A 49 -4.40 -13.48 2.84
N GLN A 50 -3.14 -13.85 2.62
CA GLN A 50 -2.09 -12.89 2.30
C GLN A 50 -2.13 -12.43 0.83
N THR A 51 -1.64 -11.22 0.56
CA THR A 51 -1.47 -10.59 -0.75
C THR A 51 0.01 -10.24 -0.95
N PRO A 52 0.54 -10.22 -2.19
CA PRO A 52 -0.15 -10.33 -3.48
C PRO A 52 -0.49 -11.77 -3.89
N ILE A 53 -1.32 -11.91 -4.94
CA ILE A 53 -1.69 -13.21 -5.52
C ILE A 53 -1.61 -13.19 -7.05
N ASP A 54 -1.59 -14.37 -7.69
CA ASP A 54 -1.87 -14.50 -9.11
C ASP A 54 -3.38 -14.66 -9.34
N ILE A 55 -3.97 -13.72 -10.06
CA ILE A 55 -5.40 -13.67 -10.40
C ILE A 55 -5.61 -14.54 -11.64
N ASN A 56 -5.76 -15.86 -11.45
CA ASN A 56 -5.89 -16.82 -12.55
C ASN A 56 -7.04 -17.84 -12.39
N GLN A 57 -7.56 -18.05 -11.16
CA GLN A 57 -8.69 -18.93 -10.87
C GLN A 57 -9.93 -18.09 -10.57
N ILE A 58 -10.61 -17.65 -11.63
CA ILE A 58 -11.66 -16.64 -11.57
C ILE A 58 -13.03 -17.31 -11.53
N THR A 59 -13.89 -16.85 -10.65
CA THR A 59 -15.29 -17.24 -10.54
C THR A 59 -16.17 -16.09 -11.00
N GLN A 60 -17.03 -16.34 -11.98
CA GLN A 60 -17.99 -15.35 -12.47
C GLN A 60 -19.03 -15.02 -11.40
N ALA A 61 -19.27 -13.70 -11.21
CA ALA A 61 -20.24 -13.20 -10.24
C ALA A 61 -20.83 -11.86 -10.73
N GLU A 62 -22.03 -11.54 -10.26
CA GLU A 62 -22.61 -10.21 -10.47
C GLU A 62 -22.03 -9.27 -9.43
N LEU A 63 -20.96 -8.54 -9.81
CA LEU A 63 -20.30 -7.58 -8.93
C LEU A 63 -20.99 -6.21 -9.00
N ALA A 64 -21.13 -5.56 -7.84
CA ALA A 64 -21.62 -4.19 -7.78
C ALA A 64 -20.60 -3.22 -8.38
N PRO A 65 -21.00 -2.18 -9.14
CA PRO A 65 -20.08 -1.19 -9.66
C PRO A 65 -19.30 -0.47 -8.55
N LEU A 66 -18.03 -0.15 -8.80
CA LEU A 66 -17.25 0.73 -7.94
C LEU A 66 -17.65 2.18 -8.19
N HIS A 67 -18.24 2.82 -7.18
CA HIS A 67 -18.51 4.25 -7.23
C HIS A 67 -17.29 5.00 -6.68
N ILE A 68 -16.42 5.44 -7.59
CA ILE A 68 -15.20 6.19 -7.28
C ILE A 68 -15.47 7.67 -7.52
N ASP A 69 -15.41 8.47 -6.45
CA ASP A 69 -15.65 9.90 -6.46
C ASP A 69 -14.43 10.62 -5.86
N TYR A 70 -13.45 10.94 -6.70
CA TYR A 70 -12.22 11.63 -6.32
C TYR A 70 -12.31 13.09 -6.76
N GLU A 71 -12.76 13.96 -5.85
CA GLU A 71 -12.87 15.41 -6.04
C GLU A 71 -11.58 16.15 -5.65
N GLY A 72 -10.71 15.47 -4.89
CA GLY A 72 -9.49 16.05 -4.37
C GLY A 72 -8.33 16.00 -5.36
N LYS A 73 -7.16 16.36 -4.86
CA LYS A 73 -5.94 16.45 -5.68
C LYS A 73 -4.75 15.89 -4.92
N VAL A 74 -3.77 15.38 -5.68
CA VAL A 74 -2.43 15.09 -5.17
C VAL A 74 -1.74 16.41 -4.86
N ILE A 75 -1.20 16.53 -3.64
CA ILE A 75 -0.51 17.74 -3.16
C ILE A 75 0.98 17.54 -2.93
N GLU A 76 1.39 16.32 -2.63
CA GLU A 76 2.76 16.02 -2.21
C GLU A 76 3.12 14.58 -2.59
N LEU A 77 4.36 14.35 -3.00
CA LEU A 77 4.97 13.04 -3.08
C LEU A 77 5.94 12.85 -1.92
N VAL A 78 5.98 11.63 -1.40
CA VAL A 78 6.89 11.18 -0.35
C VAL A 78 7.64 9.96 -0.85
N ASN A 79 8.96 9.99 -0.83
CA ASN A 79 9.78 8.78 -0.94
C ASN A 79 10.11 8.32 0.48
N ASN A 80 9.45 7.27 0.96
CA ASN A 80 9.60 6.77 2.32
C ASN A 80 10.69 5.68 2.44
N GLY A 81 11.48 5.47 1.38
CA GLY A 81 12.51 4.43 1.30
C GLY A 81 11.98 3.07 0.82
N HIS A 82 10.66 2.88 0.79
CA HIS A 82 10.01 1.65 0.31
C HIS A 82 9.22 1.87 -0.97
N THR A 83 8.65 3.05 -1.15
CA THR A 83 7.84 3.42 -2.32
C THR A 83 7.77 4.93 -2.49
N ILE A 84 7.30 5.36 -3.65
CA ILE A 84 6.82 6.72 -3.88
C ILE A 84 5.33 6.75 -3.57
N GLN A 85 4.98 7.47 -2.50
CA GLN A 85 3.60 7.65 -2.04
C GLN A 85 3.11 9.05 -2.39
N ALA A 86 1.86 9.12 -2.84
CA ALA A 86 1.16 10.39 -3.08
C ALA A 86 0.19 10.69 -1.94
N ASN A 87 0.33 11.87 -1.35
CA ASN A 87 -0.58 12.42 -0.36
C ASN A 87 -1.60 13.33 -1.06
N LEU A 88 -2.83 13.30 -0.55
CA LEU A 88 -3.98 13.94 -1.19
C LEU A 88 -4.65 14.96 -0.27
N THR A 89 -5.41 15.86 -0.88
CA THR A 89 -6.35 16.77 -0.20
C THR A 89 -7.74 16.61 -0.79
N GLY A 90 -8.73 17.21 -0.12
CA GLY A 90 -10.13 17.15 -0.55
C GLY A 90 -10.79 15.81 -0.25
N LYS A 91 -12.03 15.68 -0.72
CA LYS A 91 -12.85 14.48 -0.56
C LYS A 91 -12.52 13.51 -1.69
N ASN A 92 -12.14 12.28 -1.36
CA ASN A 92 -11.87 11.21 -2.31
C ASN A 92 -12.46 9.91 -1.75
N THR A 93 -13.49 9.38 -2.37
CA THR A 93 -14.22 8.23 -1.83
C THR A 93 -14.38 7.10 -2.83
N LEU A 94 -14.39 5.88 -2.30
CA LEU A 94 -14.83 4.66 -2.94
C LEU A 94 -16.06 4.16 -2.20
N THR A 95 -17.19 3.99 -2.90
CA THR A 95 -18.37 3.35 -2.33
C THR A 95 -18.65 2.03 -3.06
N VAL A 96 -18.74 0.95 -2.31
CA VAL A 96 -19.02 -0.40 -2.79
C VAL A 96 -19.71 -1.22 -1.69
N ASP A 97 -20.65 -2.08 -2.04
CA ASP A 97 -21.43 -2.91 -1.12
C ASP A 97 -22.11 -2.09 0.01
N GLY A 98 -22.57 -0.89 -0.30
CA GLY A 98 -23.19 0.01 0.67
C GLY A 98 -22.24 0.61 1.71
N LYS A 99 -20.93 0.47 1.55
CA LYS A 99 -19.90 1.06 2.40
C LYS A 99 -19.10 2.12 1.65
N THR A 100 -18.79 3.21 2.32
CA THR A 100 -17.94 4.29 1.80
C THR A 100 -16.59 4.25 2.51
N PHE A 101 -15.52 4.25 1.72
CA PHE A 101 -14.12 4.29 2.14
C PHE A 101 -13.50 5.59 1.65
N GLU A 102 -12.71 6.25 2.47
CA GLU A 102 -11.95 7.44 2.10
C GLU A 102 -10.57 7.06 1.59
N LEU A 103 -10.16 7.57 0.42
CA LEU A 103 -8.81 7.39 -0.11
C LEU A 103 -7.80 8.12 0.80
N LYS A 104 -6.88 7.36 1.38
CA LYS A 104 -5.86 7.88 2.29
C LYS A 104 -4.59 8.28 1.56
N GLN A 105 -4.14 7.48 0.61
CA GLN A 105 -2.96 7.67 -0.22
C GLN A 105 -2.99 6.71 -1.41
N PHE A 106 -2.14 6.94 -2.41
CA PHE A 106 -1.76 5.90 -3.35
C PHE A 106 -0.23 5.83 -3.48
N HIS A 107 0.26 4.68 -3.89
CA HIS A 107 1.69 4.41 -4.04
C HIS A 107 1.95 3.39 -5.15
N PHE A 108 3.22 3.17 -5.47
CA PHE A 108 3.63 2.35 -6.61
C PHE A 108 4.52 1.18 -6.22
N HIS A 109 4.44 0.13 -7.04
CA HIS A 109 5.31 -1.04 -6.99
C HIS A 109 5.94 -1.31 -8.36
N THR A 110 7.24 -1.59 -8.38
CA THR A 110 8.03 -1.97 -9.56
C THR A 110 8.83 -3.25 -9.27
N PRO A 111 8.55 -4.38 -9.95
CA PRO A 111 7.39 -4.64 -10.81
C PRO A 111 6.07 -4.72 -10.03
N SER A 112 4.97 -5.08 -10.70
CA SER A 112 3.68 -5.31 -10.04
C SER A 112 3.79 -6.40 -8.97
N GLU A 113 3.01 -6.26 -7.90
CA GLU A 113 2.91 -7.26 -6.85
C GLU A 113 1.93 -8.37 -7.23
N ASN A 114 0.69 -8.00 -7.62
CA ASN A 114 -0.26 -8.97 -8.14
C ASN A 114 0.08 -9.33 -9.60
N TYR A 115 -0.30 -10.56 -9.99
CA TYR A 115 -0.21 -11.05 -11.36
C TYR A 115 -1.61 -11.20 -11.92
N LEU A 116 -1.79 -10.94 -13.22
CA LEU A 116 -3.03 -11.22 -13.94
C LEU A 116 -2.80 -12.37 -14.92
N LYS A 117 -3.42 -13.52 -14.63
CA LYS A 117 -3.35 -14.73 -15.49
C LYS A 117 -1.88 -15.13 -15.78
N GLY A 118 -1.04 -15.11 -14.72
CA GLY A 118 0.38 -15.44 -14.79
C GLY A 118 1.29 -14.34 -15.33
N LYS A 119 0.74 -13.18 -15.72
CA LYS A 119 1.55 -12.04 -16.19
C LYS A 119 1.84 -11.08 -15.05
N GLN A 120 3.12 -10.82 -14.80
CA GLN A 120 3.59 -9.71 -13.98
C GLN A 120 3.72 -8.46 -14.86
N TYR A 121 3.24 -7.33 -14.38
CA TYR A 121 3.31 -6.04 -15.07
C TYR A 121 4.53 -5.23 -14.61
N PRO A 122 5.04 -4.31 -15.43
CA PRO A 122 6.20 -3.50 -15.06
C PRO A 122 5.96 -2.55 -13.89
N LEU A 123 4.70 -2.16 -13.65
CA LEU A 123 4.32 -1.20 -12.62
C LEU A 123 2.89 -1.49 -12.14
N GLU A 124 2.63 -1.29 -10.85
CA GLU A 124 1.31 -1.36 -10.23
C GLU A 124 1.12 -0.15 -9.30
N ALA A 125 -0.06 0.45 -9.30
CA ALA A 125 -0.44 1.48 -8.35
C ALA A 125 -1.51 0.96 -7.39
N HIS A 126 -1.35 1.20 -6.09
CA HIS A 126 -2.31 0.84 -5.04
C HIS A 126 -2.94 2.09 -4.46
N PHE A 127 -4.26 2.24 -4.60
CA PHE A 127 -5.07 3.29 -4.00
C PHE A 127 -5.66 2.75 -2.70
N VAL A 128 -5.11 3.19 -1.57
CA VAL A 128 -5.45 2.66 -0.24
C VAL A 128 -6.55 3.49 0.39
N HIS A 129 -7.67 2.85 0.70
CA HIS A 129 -8.84 3.47 1.31
C HIS A 129 -9.12 2.88 2.69
N ALA A 130 -9.74 3.68 3.56
CA ALA A 130 -10.17 3.23 4.86
C ALA A 130 -11.54 3.82 5.22
N THR A 131 -12.35 3.05 5.97
CA THR A 131 -13.51 3.59 6.68
C THR A 131 -13.08 4.27 7.97
N ASP A 132 -13.97 5.03 8.60
CA ASP A 132 -13.74 5.62 9.94
C ASP A 132 -13.48 4.56 11.02
N LYS A 133 -13.87 3.30 10.78
CA LYS A 133 -13.65 2.16 11.68
C LYS A 133 -12.35 1.40 11.38
N GLY A 134 -11.57 1.86 10.38
CA GLY A 134 -10.30 1.23 10.00
C GLY A 134 -10.44 0.01 9.08
N GLU A 135 -11.63 -0.29 8.53
CA GLU A 135 -11.75 -1.31 7.49
C GLU A 135 -11.05 -0.82 6.22
N LEU A 136 -10.25 -1.67 5.60
CA LEU A 136 -9.42 -1.31 4.45
C LEU A 136 -9.98 -1.82 3.12
N ALA A 137 -9.78 -1.02 2.09
CA ALA A 137 -10.01 -1.40 0.70
C ALA A 137 -8.87 -0.86 -0.17
N VAL A 138 -8.42 -1.65 -1.13
CA VAL A 138 -7.38 -1.24 -2.10
C VAL A 138 -7.94 -1.40 -3.51
N VAL A 139 -7.84 -0.33 -4.29
CA VAL A 139 -8.00 -0.40 -5.75
C VAL A 139 -6.61 -0.48 -6.35
N ALA A 140 -6.35 -1.52 -7.15
CA ALA A 140 -5.07 -1.72 -7.81
C ALA A 140 -5.18 -1.52 -9.31
N VAL A 141 -4.20 -0.85 -9.90
CA VAL A 141 -4.11 -0.55 -11.32
C VAL A 141 -2.77 -1.01 -11.85
N MET A 142 -2.80 -1.93 -12.83
CA MET A 142 -1.63 -2.37 -13.55
C MET A 142 -1.24 -1.36 -14.63
N PHE A 143 0.06 -1.24 -14.91
CA PHE A 143 0.59 -0.48 -16.04
C PHE A 143 1.42 -1.39 -16.92
N ASP A 144 1.03 -1.49 -18.19
CA ASP A 144 1.82 -2.17 -19.22
C ASP A 144 2.73 -1.19 -19.96
N LEU A 145 3.75 -1.70 -20.63
CA LEU A 145 4.60 -0.84 -21.47
C LEU A 145 3.85 -0.42 -22.71
N GLY A 146 3.83 0.88 -22.96
CA GLY A 146 3.27 1.50 -24.14
C GLY A 146 4.28 2.37 -24.88
N PRO A 147 3.99 2.73 -26.15
CA PRO A 147 4.91 3.52 -26.97
C PRO A 147 4.94 5.00 -26.57
N ARG A 148 3.99 5.46 -25.77
CA ARG A 148 3.85 6.88 -25.35
C ARG A 148 3.92 6.99 -23.83
N SER A 149 4.42 8.15 -23.38
CA SER A 149 4.39 8.50 -21.96
C SER A 149 2.96 8.72 -21.49
N ASN A 150 2.68 8.24 -20.28
CA ASN A 150 1.49 8.55 -19.53
C ASN A 150 1.63 9.97 -18.96
N SER A 151 0.63 10.83 -19.17
CA SER A 151 0.67 12.25 -18.76
C SER A 151 0.68 12.41 -17.25
N GLU A 152 -0.09 11.59 -16.54
CA GLU A 152 -0.25 11.61 -15.09
C GLU A 152 1.05 11.16 -14.40
N LEU A 153 1.66 10.07 -14.91
CA LEU A 153 2.98 9.65 -14.45
C LEU A 153 4.06 10.70 -14.75
N SER A 154 3.99 11.40 -15.88
CA SER A 154 4.93 12.49 -16.19
C SER A 154 4.82 13.63 -15.18
N THR A 155 3.60 14.01 -14.79
CA THR A 155 3.34 15.03 -13.76
C THR A 155 3.93 14.62 -12.41
N LEU A 156 3.75 13.37 -11.98
CA LEU A 156 4.33 12.84 -10.75
C LEU A 156 5.87 12.83 -10.82
N LEU A 157 6.44 12.30 -11.90
CA LEU A 157 7.89 12.20 -12.09
C LEU A 157 8.61 13.55 -12.11
N ALA A 158 7.93 14.62 -12.53
CA ALA A 158 8.48 15.98 -12.49
C ALA A 158 8.71 16.51 -11.06
N SER A 159 8.15 15.84 -10.05
CA SER A 159 8.24 16.20 -8.63
C SER A 159 8.69 15.04 -7.75
N ILE A 160 9.34 14.01 -8.32
CA ILE A 160 9.75 12.83 -7.56
C ILE A 160 10.83 13.20 -6.52
N PRO A 161 10.63 12.87 -5.22
CA PRO A 161 11.57 13.19 -4.16
C PRO A 161 12.71 12.17 -4.04
N ASP A 162 13.86 12.59 -3.55
CA ASP A 162 14.91 11.68 -3.11
C ASP A 162 14.47 10.86 -1.89
N ASN A 163 15.19 9.76 -1.61
CA ASN A 163 14.90 8.87 -0.49
C ASN A 163 14.82 9.64 0.84
N GLY A 164 13.79 9.39 1.62
CA GLY A 164 13.50 10.05 2.89
C GLY A 164 12.95 11.48 2.76
N GLN A 165 12.74 11.96 1.55
CA GLN A 165 12.26 13.33 1.29
C GLN A 165 10.79 13.35 0.89
N LYS A 166 10.21 14.55 0.96
CA LYS A 166 8.89 14.87 0.44
C LYS A 166 8.93 16.16 -0.36
N VAL A 167 8.18 16.21 -1.44
CA VAL A 167 8.15 17.35 -2.37
C VAL A 167 6.70 17.65 -2.75
N ALA A 168 6.31 18.92 -2.67
CA ALA A 168 5.01 19.36 -3.16
C ALA A 168 4.92 19.16 -4.69
N LEU A 169 3.77 18.71 -5.15
CA LEU A 169 3.53 18.52 -6.58
C LEU A 169 3.52 19.87 -7.30
N LYS A 170 4.25 19.99 -8.41
CA LYS A 170 4.34 21.23 -9.20
C LYS A 170 3.05 21.57 -9.92
N GLU A 171 2.34 20.53 -10.39
CA GLU A 171 1.08 20.65 -11.10
C GLU A 171 0.04 19.76 -10.41
N ALA A 172 -1.18 20.29 -10.26
CA ALA A 172 -2.26 19.54 -9.61
C ALA A 172 -2.67 18.34 -10.46
N LEU A 173 -2.78 17.18 -9.82
CA LEU A 173 -3.23 15.93 -10.43
C LEU A 173 -4.47 15.43 -9.69
N ASN A 174 -5.52 15.06 -10.43
CA ASN A 174 -6.64 14.31 -9.86
C ASN A 174 -6.26 12.81 -9.82
N PRO A 175 -6.35 12.14 -8.68
CA PRO A 175 -6.03 10.70 -8.60
C PRO A 175 -6.90 9.83 -9.49
N ALA A 176 -8.11 10.27 -9.87
CA ALA A 176 -8.97 9.56 -10.81
C ALA A 176 -8.39 9.42 -12.21
N ASP A 177 -7.50 10.34 -12.62
CA ASP A 177 -6.90 10.34 -13.95
C ASP A 177 -5.90 9.18 -14.15
N LEU A 178 -5.42 8.58 -13.06
CA LEU A 178 -4.59 7.36 -13.10
C LEU A 178 -5.39 6.06 -13.25
N LEU A 179 -6.71 6.11 -13.08
CA LEU A 179 -7.56 4.94 -13.20
C LEU A 179 -7.93 4.67 -14.67
N PRO A 180 -8.09 3.40 -15.11
CA PRO A 180 -8.57 3.10 -16.45
C PRO A 180 -10.01 3.61 -16.66
N ARG A 181 -10.43 3.75 -17.92
CA ARG A 181 -11.80 4.19 -18.25
C ARG A 181 -12.82 3.09 -17.96
N ASP A 182 -12.47 1.88 -18.29
CA ASP A 182 -13.23 0.70 -17.90
C ASP A 182 -13.00 0.44 -16.42
N ARG A 183 -14.07 0.19 -15.69
CA ARG A 183 -14.04 -0.02 -14.22
C ARG A 183 -14.35 -1.47 -13.85
N GLU A 184 -14.34 -2.39 -14.80
CA GLU A 184 -14.40 -3.83 -14.54
C GLU A 184 -13.20 -4.24 -13.68
N TYR A 185 -13.44 -5.14 -12.73
CA TYR A 185 -12.44 -5.46 -11.72
C TYR A 185 -12.52 -6.91 -11.25
N TYR A 186 -11.40 -7.42 -10.79
CA TYR A 186 -11.32 -8.63 -10.00
C TYR A 186 -11.44 -8.29 -8.53
N ARG A 187 -12.17 -9.12 -7.78
CA ARG A 187 -12.39 -8.92 -6.35
C ARG A 187 -11.94 -10.13 -5.54
N PHE A 188 -11.20 -9.88 -4.45
CA PHE A 188 -10.86 -10.89 -3.46
C PHE A 188 -10.60 -10.25 -2.09
N ASN A 189 -10.58 -11.07 -1.03
CA ASN A 189 -10.15 -10.66 0.29
C ASN A 189 -8.68 -11.01 0.47
N GLY A 190 -7.90 -10.08 0.98
CA GLY A 190 -6.46 -10.22 1.14
C GLY A 190 -5.92 -9.48 2.35
N SER A 191 -4.67 -9.06 2.25
CA SER A 191 -3.91 -8.36 3.29
C SER A 191 -3.28 -7.07 2.77
N LEU A 192 -2.66 -6.30 3.65
CA LEU A 192 -1.58 -5.40 3.27
C LEU A 192 -0.42 -6.22 2.70
N THR A 193 0.27 -5.68 1.70
CA THR A 193 1.43 -6.33 1.05
C THR A 193 2.75 -6.00 1.73
N THR A 194 2.72 -5.14 2.75
CA THR A 194 3.88 -4.77 3.59
C THR A 194 3.59 -5.06 5.06
N PRO A 195 4.62 -5.25 5.89
CA PRO A 195 4.44 -5.39 7.33
C PRO A 195 3.53 -4.31 7.93
N PRO A 196 2.60 -4.68 8.83
CA PRO A 196 2.46 -5.97 9.49
C PRO A 196 1.60 -7.01 8.74
N CYS A 197 1.34 -6.88 7.44
CA CYS A 197 0.59 -7.81 6.58
C CYS A 197 -0.84 -8.09 7.08
N SER A 198 -1.48 -7.11 7.69
CA SER A 198 -2.81 -7.24 8.28
C SER A 198 -3.84 -7.71 7.26
N GLU A 199 -4.59 -8.75 7.59
CA GLU A 199 -5.63 -9.32 6.74
C GLU A 199 -6.97 -8.56 6.86
N GLY A 200 -7.96 -8.95 6.04
CA GLY A 200 -9.27 -8.30 6.00
C GLY A 200 -9.35 -7.12 5.04
N VAL A 201 -8.36 -6.96 4.18
CA VAL A 201 -8.35 -5.93 3.12
C VAL A 201 -9.20 -6.39 1.94
N ARG A 202 -10.12 -5.54 1.49
CA ARG A 202 -10.88 -5.75 0.25
C ARG A 202 -10.05 -5.29 -0.94
N TRP A 203 -9.74 -6.19 -1.85
CA TRP A 203 -8.99 -5.89 -3.07
C TRP A 203 -9.93 -5.81 -4.28
N PHE A 204 -9.73 -4.76 -5.06
CA PHE A 204 -10.38 -4.46 -6.32
C PHE A 204 -9.28 -4.19 -7.35
N VAL A 205 -8.93 -5.19 -8.15
CA VAL A 205 -7.87 -5.08 -9.15
C VAL A 205 -8.50 -4.81 -10.51
N MET A 206 -8.21 -3.65 -11.09
CA MET A 206 -8.77 -3.26 -12.39
C MET A 206 -8.34 -4.25 -13.48
N GLN A 207 -9.29 -4.64 -14.33
CA GLN A 207 -9.03 -5.60 -15.42
C GLN A 207 -8.26 -4.96 -16.56
N GLU A 208 -8.59 -3.71 -16.89
CA GLU A 208 -7.92 -2.93 -17.93
C GLU A 208 -6.64 -2.30 -17.37
N PRO A 209 -5.45 -2.67 -17.87
CA PRO A 209 -4.23 -1.99 -17.48
C PRO A 209 -4.14 -0.61 -18.12
N GLN A 210 -3.55 0.33 -17.40
CA GLN A 210 -3.04 1.57 -17.98
C GLN A 210 -1.74 1.31 -18.75
N THR A 211 -1.20 2.34 -19.39
CA THR A 211 0.10 2.24 -20.06
C THR A 211 1.09 3.25 -19.47
N SER A 212 2.36 2.86 -19.47
CA SER A 212 3.50 3.73 -19.17
C SER A 212 4.56 3.59 -20.23
N SER A 213 5.35 4.62 -20.49
CA SER A 213 6.55 4.44 -21.32
C SER A 213 7.63 3.69 -20.52
N LYS A 214 8.52 3.00 -21.25
CA LYS A 214 9.67 2.33 -20.65
C LYS A 214 10.48 3.27 -19.75
N ALA A 215 10.75 4.51 -20.20
CA ALA A 215 11.51 5.48 -19.44
C ALA A 215 10.82 5.89 -18.12
N GLN A 216 9.49 5.98 -18.08
CA GLN A 216 8.76 6.30 -16.85
C GLN A 216 8.84 5.15 -15.84
N THR A 217 8.65 3.92 -16.30
CA THR A 217 8.77 2.74 -15.44
C THR A 217 10.20 2.57 -14.91
N GLU A 218 11.21 2.69 -15.77
CA GLU A 218 12.62 2.63 -15.37
C GLU A 218 12.98 3.71 -14.35
N LYS A 219 12.42 4.93 -14.50
CA LYS A 219 12.65 6.00 -13.53
C LYS A 219 12.04 5.69 -12.16
N LEU A 220 10.82 5.16 -12.11
CA LEU A 220 10.21 4.71 -10.86
C LEU A 220 11.01 3.56 -10.23
N GLN A 221 11.45 2.59 -11.04
CA GLN A 221 12.26 1.48 -10.58
C GLN A 221 13.63 1.94 -10.03
N GLU A 222 14.26 2.93 -10.66
CA GLU A 222 15.51 3.54 -10.15
C GLU A 222 15.31 4.14 -8.75
N MET A 223 14.15 4.76 -8.50
CA MET A 223 13.86 5.46 -7.24
C MET A 223 13.42 4.52 -6.12
N MET A 224 12.71 3.43 -6.44
CA MET A 224 12.11 2.53 -5.44
C MET A 224 12.82 1.17 -5.35
N GLY A 225 13.61 0.80 -6.38
CA GLY A 225 14.14 -0.56 -6.52
C GLY A 225 13.05 -1.57 -6.87
N ASN A 226 13.33 -2.85 -6.62
CA ASN A 226 12.31 -3.90 -6.64
C ASN A 226 11.61 -3.91 -5.27
N ASN A 227 10.38 -3.39 -5.23
CA ASN A 227 9.57 -3.26 -4.02
C ASN A 227 8.29 -4.10 -4.11
N ALA A 228 8.37 -5.26 -4.74
CA ALA A 228 7.28 -6.22 -4.83
C ALA A 228 7.48 -7.38 -3.85
N ARG A 229 6.47 -7.65 -3.02
CA ARG A 229 6.40 -8.85 -2.19
C ARG A 229 6.19 -10.08 -3.09
N PRO A 230 6.82 -11.24 -2.82
CA PRO A 230 6.53 -12.47 -3.54
C PRO A 230 5.05 -12.87 -3.45
N LEU A 231 4.56 -13.58 -4.50
CA LEU A 231 3.20 -14.12 -4.54
C LEU A 231 2.91 -15.00 -3.33
N GLN A 232 1.71 -14.85 -2.80
CA GLN A 232 1.18 -15.62 -1.67
C GLN A 232 0.18 -16.68 -2.15
N PRO A 233 0.06 -17.80 -1.45
CA PRO A 233 -0.90 -18.84 -1.80
C PRO A 233 -2.34 -18.31 -1.79
N LEU A 234 -3.12 -18.66 -2.82
CA LEU A 234 -4.54 -18.30 -2.88
C LEU A 234 -5.35 -18.98 -1.76
N ASN A 235 -4.93 -20.19 -1.36
CA ASN A 235 -5.63 -21.02 -0.39
C ASN A 235 -7.10 -21.25 -0.81
N ALA A 236 -8.06 -21.15 0.13
CA ALA A 236 -9.49 -21.36 -0.12
C ALA A 236 -10.24 -20.09 -0.56
N ARG A 237 -9.53 -19.02 -0.92
CA ARG A 237 -10.16 -17.77 -1.37
C ARG A 237 -10.72 -17.89 -2.78
N LEU A 238 -11.85 -17.20 -3.00
CA LEU A 238 -12.40 -17.00 -4.33
C LEU A 238 -11.90 -15.66 -4.88
N ILE A 239 -11.63 -15.64 -6.17
CA ILE A 239 -11.45 -14.45 -6.97
C ILE A 239 -12.69 -14.28 -7.82
N LEU A 240 -13.40 -13.18 -7.66
CA LEU A 240 -14.65 -12.88 -8.36
C LEU A 240 -14.39 -11.90 -9.52
N GLU A 241 -15.13 -12.06 -10.61
CA GLU A 241 -15.15 -11.19 -11.80
C GLU A 241 -16.58 -10.90 -12.21
#